data_ccf0b290e51fda6502f3e8e6c1835e84
#
_entry.id   ccf0b290e51fda6502f3e8e6c1835e84
#
_cell.length_a   1.000
_cell.length_b   1.000
_cell.length_c   1.000
_cell.angle_alpha   90.00
_cell.angle_beta   90.00
_cell.angle_gamma   90.00
#
_symmetry.space_group_name_H-M   'P 1'
#
loop_
_entity.id
_entity.type
_entity.pdbx_description
1 polymer ?
#
loop_
_entity_poly.entity_id
_entity_poly.type
_entity_poly.pdbx_seq_one_letter_code
_entity_poly.pdbx_strand_id
1 'polypeptide(L)'
;MIDTYVSVRRTLYGIFLRAPGVRSKVQAQVAEAIAKLEGKLVPKGPGISRYLTLPKEAWTEQQVRAELQKLGDMEHTRWEDGLVSGAVYHGGDDLIKLQAEAFEKFSVANPIHPDVFPGVRKMEAEIVAMVLAMFNAPNGAAGVTTSGGTESILMACLSAREKARVERGVSEPEMSVSYTSMTI
;
A
#
# COMPACT_ATOMS: atom_id res chain seq x y z
N MET A 1 25.73 -6.28 26.36
CA MET A 1 25.14 -7.50 26.97
C MET A 1 23.78 -7.87 26.33
N ILE A 2 22.89 -6.93 26.06
CA ILE A 2 21.59 -7.17 25.38
C ILE A 2 21.79 -7.66 23.95
N ASP A 3 22.67 -7.05 23.17
CA ASP A 3 22.95 -7.43 21.78
C ASP A 3 23.49 -8.86 21.62
N THR A 4 24.36 -9.26 22.52
CA THR A 4 24.90 -10.63 22.53
C THR A 4 23.82 -11.65 22.80
N TYR A 5 22.90 -11.36 23.73
CA TYR A 5 21.78 -12.23 24.06
C TYR A 5 20.79 -12.37 22.89
N VAL A 6 20.46 -11.27 22.23
CA VAL A 6 19.57 -11.25 21.05
C VAL A 6 20.20 -12.03 19.89
N SER A 7 21.50 -11.83 19.65
CA SER A 7 22.24 -12.53 18.60
C SER A 7 22.31 -14.05 18.85
N VAL A 8 22.61 -14.47 20.06
CA VAL A 8 22.63 -15.90 20.42
C VAL A 8 21.27 -16.55 20.27
N ARG A 9 20.22 -15.89 20.77
CA ARG A 9 18.84 -16.38 20.66
C ARG A 9 18.40 -16.52 19.19
N ARG A 10 18.74 -15.57 18.35
CA ARG A 10 18.47 -15.59 16.91
C ARG A 10 19.20 -16.73 16.20
N THR A 11 20.46 -16.97 16.57
CA THR A 11 21.26 -18.06 16.02
C THR A 11 20.72 -19.43 16.45
N LEU A 12 20.41 -19.63 17.73
CA LEU A 12 19.81 -20.86 18.23
C LEU A 12 18.45 -21.15 17.61
N TYR A 13 17.61 -20.13 17.45
CA TYR A 13 16.32 -20.25 16.77
C TYR A 13 16.51 -20.62 15.29
N GLY A 14 17.48 -20.04 14.62
CA GLY A 14 17.84 -20.39 13.24
C GLY A 14 18.28 -21.84 13.07
N ILE A 15 19.06 -22.36 14.03
CA ILE A 15 19.49 -23.78 14.06
C ILE A 15 18.29 -24.70 14.32
N PHE A 16 17.43 -24.34 15.28
CA PHE A 16 16.21 -25.09 15.58
C PHE A 16 15.28 -25.21 14.37
N LEU A 17 15.08 -24.12 13.63
CA LEU A 17 14.28 -24.12 12.42
C LEU A 17 14.86 -24.98 11.27
N ARG A 18 16.17 -25.27 11.30
CA ARG A 18 16.84 -26.13 10.33
C ARG A 18 16.76 -27.62 10.67
N ALA A 19 16.35 -27.98 11.88
CA ALA A 19 16.17 -29.36 12.26
C ALA A 19 15.15 -30.05 11.33
N PRO A 20 15.44 -31.22 10.75
CA PRO A 20 14.61 -31.83 9.70
C PRO A 20 13.13 -31.98 10.07
N GLY A 21 12.84 -32.43 11.30
CA GLY A 21 11.46 -32.56 11.77
C GLY A 21 10.73 -31.25 12.04
N VAL A 22 11.43 -30.20 12.44
CA VAL A 22 10.87 -28.85 12.63
C VAL A 22 10.62 -28.18 11.29
N ARG A 23 11.59 -28.27 10.40
CA ARG A 23 11.50 -27.70 9.06
C ARG A 23 10.30 -28.24 8.28
N SER A 24 10.08 -29.55 8.29
CA SER A 24 8.95 -30.15 7.59
C SER A 24 7.60 -29.72 8.17
N LYS A 25 7.48 -29.61 9.50
CA LYS A 25 6.28 -29.08 10.15
C LYS A 25 6.00 -27.62 9.80
N VAL A 26 7.02 -26.78 9.85
CA VAL A 26 6.88 -25.37 9.46
C VAL A 26 6.49 -25.24 7.98
N GLN A 27 7.13 -26.01 7.10
CA GLN A 27 6.76 -26.01 5.67
C GLN A 27 5.33 -26.49 5.44
N ALA A 28 4.86 -27.50 6.16
CA ALA A 28 3.49 -27.96 6.06
C ALA A 28 2.49 -26.90 6.53
N GLN A 29 2.75 -26.23 7.66
CA GLN A 29 1.91 -25.14 8.15
C GLN A 29 1.90 -23.94 7.19
N VAL A 30 3.05 -23.58 6.64
CA VAL A 30 3.14 -22.51 5.62
C VAL A 30 2.37 -22.89 4.37
N ALA A 31 2.51 -24.12 3.87
CA ALA A 31 1.77 -24.60 2.71
C ALA A 31 0.26 -24.58 2.93
N GLU A 32 -0.19 -25.03 4.10
CA GLU A 32 -1.61 -24.97 4.49
C GLU A 32 -2.12 -23.52 4.56
N ALA A 33 -1.35 -22.63 5.19
CA ALA A 33 -1.70 -21.21 5.26
C ALA A 33 -1.76 -20.55 3.89
N ILE A 34 -0.79 -20.86 3.01
CA ILE A 34 -0.78 -20.38 1.61
C ILE A 34 -2.01 -20.90 0.87
N ALA A 35 -2.30 -22.20 0.94
CA ALA A 35 -3.46 -22.79 0.25
C ALA A 35 -4.78 -22.16 0.73
N LYS A 36 -4.90 -21.89 2.03
CA LYS A 36 -6.06 -21.21 2.61
C LYS A 36 -6.18 -19.74 2.12
N LEU A 37 -5.06 -19.03 2.07
CA LEU A 37 -5.02 -17.66 1.56
C LEU A 37 -5.31 -17.61 0.06
N GLU A 38 -4.72 -18.49 -0.75
CA GLU A 38 -5.00 -18.58 -2.18
C GLU A 38 -6.48 -18.90 -2.45
N GLY A 39 -7.07 -19.81 -1.67
CA GLY A 39 -8.49 -20.13 -1.78
C GLY A 39 -9.41 -18.97 -1.48
N LYS A 40 -8.95 -18.03 -0.64
CA LYS A 40 -9.74 -16.86 -0.20
C LYS A 40 -9.47 -15.62 -1.06
N LEU A 41 -8.23 -15.41 -1.50
CA LEU A 41 -7.79 -14.16 -2.14
C LEU A 41 -7.71 -14.26 -3.66
N VAL A 42 -7.54 -15.47 -4.22
CA VAL A 42 -7.46 -15.66 -5.66
C VAL A 42 -8.83 -16.04 -6.19
N PRO A 43 -9.49 -15.18 -6.98
CA PRO A 43 -10.77 -15.49 -7.56
C PRO A 43 -10.69 -16.75 -8.44
N LYS A 44 -11.55 -17.73 -8.17
CA LYS A 44 -11.64 -18.99 -8.93
C LYS A 44 -13.10 -19.30 -9.14
N GLY A 45 -13.46 -19.69 -10.36
CA GLY A 45 -14.84 -20.09 -10.63
C GLY A 45 -15.17 -20.12 -12.12
N PRO A 46 -16.35 -20.64 -12.47
CA PRO A 46 -16.82 -20.62 -13.85
C PRO A 46 -16.95 -19.16 -14.34
N GLY A 47 -16.39 -18.86 -15.50
CA GLY A 47 -16.45 -17.52 -16.10
C GLY A 47 -15.32 -16.58 -15.70
N ILE A 48 -14.45 -16.96 -14.75
CA ILE A 48 -13.26 -16.19 -14.41
C ILE A 48 -12.10 -16.62 -15.31
N SER A 49 -11.68 -15.71 -16.19
CA SER A 49 -10.55 -15.92 -17.08
C SER A 49 -9.26 -15.44 -16.44
N ARG A 50 -8.17 -16.15 -16.69
CA ARG A 50 -6.84 -15.77 -16.22
C ARG A 50 -5.95 -15.45 -17.41
N TYR A 51 -5.58 -14.19 -17.54
CA TYR A 51 -4.73 -13.70 -18.62
C TYR A 51 -3.28 -13.60 -18.14
N LEU A 52 -2.43 -14.54 -18.58
CA LEU A 52 -1.01 -14.59 -18.20
C LEU A 52 -0.09 -14.03 -19.29
N THR A 53 -0.63 -13.80 -20.46
CA THR A 53 0.09 -13.25 -21.63
C THR A 53 -0.82 -12.25 -22.32
N LEU A 54 -0.22 -11.33 -23.07
CA LEU A 54 -0.98 -10.43 -23.92
C LEU A 54 -1.78 -11.22 -24.95
N PRO A 55 -3.04 -10.88 -25.19
CA PRO A 55 -3.82 -11.45 -26.29
C PRO A 55 -3.10 -11.21 -27.63
N LYS A 56 -3.19 -12.18 -28.54
CA LYS A 56 -2.63 -12.04 -29.89
C LYS A 56 -3.33 -10.94 -30.69
N GLU A 57 -4.62 -10.75 -30.44
CA GLU A 57 -5.44 -9.72 -31.05
C GLU A 57 -5.92 -8.75 -29.97
N ALA A 58 -6.01 -7.46 -30.33
CA ALA A 58 -6.53 -6.45 -29.44
C ALA A 58 -8.03 -6.68 -29.16
N TRP A 59 -8.43 -6.42 -27.93
CA TRP A 59 -9.84 -6.47 -27.61
C TRP A 59 -10.58 -5.24 -28.13
N THR A 60 -11.81 -5.46 -28.52
CA THR A 60 -12.75 -4.37 -28.82
C THR A 60 -13.16 -3.67 -27.51
N GLU A 61 -13.60 -2.44 -27.61
CA GLU A 61 -14.14 -1.68 -26.47
C GLU A 61 -15.28 -2.45 -25.77
N GLN A 62 -16.14 -3.10 -26.54
CA GLN A 62 -17.24 -3.90 -25.98
C GLN A 62 -16.73 -5.08 -25.14
N GLN A 63 -15.69 -5.77 -25.60
CA GLN A 63 -15.06 -6.86 -24.84
C GLN A 63 -14.43 -6.36 -23.54
N VAL A 64 -13.75 -5.22 -23.59
CA VAL A 64 -13.17 -4.58 -22.39
C VAL A 64 -14.27 -4.22 -21.39
N ARG A 65 -15.35 -3.57 -21.83
CA ARG A 65 -16.50 -3.22 -20.97
C ARG A 65 -17.16 -4.45 -20.35
N ALA A 66 -17.33 -5.53 -21.14
CA ALA A 66 -17.91 -6.78 -20.63
C ALA A 66 -17.01 -7.43 -19.58
N GLU A 67 -15.70 -7.37 -19.74
CA GLU A 67 -14.76 -7.93 -18.75
C GLU A 67 -14.71 -7.06 -17.49
N LEU A 68 -14.71 -5.72 -17.61
CA LEU A 68 -14.81 -4.82 -16.48
C LEU A 68 -16.09 -5.06 -15.67
N GLN A 69 -17.21 -5.30 -16.34
CA GLN A 69 -18.47 -5.62 -15.66
C GLN A 69 -18.36 -6.92 -14.87
N LYS A 70 -17.80 -7.98 -15.46
CA LYS A 70 -17.59 -9.27 -14.76
C LYS A 70 -16.68 -9.09 -13.52
N LEU A 71 -15.63 -8.27 -13.63
CA LEU A 71 -14.74 -8.00 -12.51
C LEU A 71 -15.45 -7.20 -11.41
N GLY A 72 -16.29 -6.24 -11.80
CA GLY A 72 -17.10 -5.46 -10.86
C GLY A 72 -18.18 -6.29 -10.14
N ASP A 73 -18.71 -7.31 -10.82
CA ASP A 73 -19.75 -8.20 -10.27
C ASP A 73 -19.19 -9.37 -9.45
N MET A 74 -17.87 -9.43 -9.25
CA MET A 74 -17.28 -10.48 -8.41
C MET A 74 -17.78 -10.41 -7.00
N GLU A 75 -18.10 -11.59 -6.43
CA GLU A 75 -18.51 -11.71 -5.03
C GLU A 75 -17.43 -11.12 -4.10
N HIS A 76 -17.84 -10.25 -3.21
CA HIS A 76 -16.99 -9.59 -2.23
C HIS A 76 -17.68 -9.48 -0.87
N THR A 77 -16.91 -9.16 0.17
CA THR A 77 -17.49 -8.80 1.46
C THR A 77 -18.26 -7.49 1.31
N ARG A 78 -19.52 -7.48 1.70
CA ARG A 78 -20.46 -6.36 1.50
C ARG A 78 -20.09 -5.17 2.39
N TRP A 79 -19.21 -4.32 1.87
CA TRP A 79 -18.80 -3.08 2.54
C TRP A 79 -19.95 -2.06 2.59
N GLU A 80 -20.88 -2.12 1.64
CA GLU A 80 -22.10 -1.31 1.56
C GLU A 80 -23.01 -1.50 2.78
N ASP A 81 -22.98 -2.68 3.37
CA ASP A 81 -23.73 -3.01 4.59
C ASP A 81 -22.93 -2.78 5.88
N GLY A 82 -21.77 -2.15 5.79
CA GLY A 82 -20.92 -1.90 6.95
C GLY A 82 -20.16 -3.13 7.48
N LEU A 83 -20.06 -4.19 6.68
CA LEU A 83 -19.36 -5.43 7.09
C LEU A 83 -17.82 -5.37 6.98
N VAL A 84 -17.28 -4.21 6.58
CA VAL A 84 -15.83 -4.00 6.43
C VAL A 84 -15.42 -2.76 7.21
N SER A 85 -14.31 -2.85 7.94
CA SER A 85 -13.72 -1.72 8.65
C SER A 85 -12.37 -1.36 8.06
N GLY A 86 -12.11 -0.07 7.88
CA GLY A 86 -10.80 0.46 7.46
C GLY A 86 -10.45 0.30 5.97
N ALA A 87 -11.31 -0.33 5.16
CA ALA A 87 -11.05 -0.55 3.74
C ALA A 87 -11.71 0.50 2.83
N VAL A 88 -12.86 1.05 3.24
CA VAL A 88 -13.60 2.07 2.51
C VAL A 88 -13.82 3.28 3.41
N TYR A 89 -13.27 4.43 3.02
CA TYR A 89 -13.38 5.67 3.81
C TYR A 89 -14.66 6.43 3.53
N HIS A 90 -15.12 6.40 2.29
CA HIS A 90 -16.37 7.02 1.87
C HIS A 90 -16.88 6.34 0.60
N GLY A 91 -18.12 5.86 0.63
CA GLY A 91 -18.77 5.14 -0.48
C GLY A 91 -20.02 5.88 -1.03
N GLY A 92 -20.18 7.17 -0.76
CA GLY A 92 -21.34 7.93 -1.22
C GLY A 92 -21.27 8.25 -2.72
N ASP A 93 -22.38 8.07 -3.41
CA ASP A 93 -22.52 8.22 -4.86
C ASP A 93 -22.08 9.60 -5.38
N ASP A 94 -22.37 10.66 -4.63
CA ASP A 94 -22.04 12.03 -5.06
C ASP A 94 -20.51 12.24 -5.15
N LEU A 95 -19.77 11.69 -4.18
CA LEU A 95 -18.31 11.76 -4.22
C LEU A 95 -17.73 10.86 -5.31
N ILE A 96 -18.30 9.68 -5.52
CA ILE A 96 -17.88 8.76 -6.60
C ILE A 96 -18.05 9.43 -7.97
N LYS A 97 -19.17 10.09 -8.22
CA LYS A 97 -19.42 10.85 -9.45
C LYS A 97 -18.42 11.98 -9.64
N LEU A 98 -18.17 12.76 -8.60
CA LEU A 98 -17.18 13.85 -8.64
C LEU A 98 -15.77 13.33 -8.92
N GLN A 99 -15.38 12.20 -8.32
CA GLN A 99 -14.09 11.56 -8.57
C GLN A 99 -13.99 11.07 -10.04
N ALA A 100 -15.06 10.49 -10.59
CA ALA A 100 -15.10 10.05 -11.97
C ALA A 100 -14.96 11.24 -12.94
N GLU A 101 -15.63 12.37 -12.69
CA GLU A 101 -15.49 13.60 -13.46
C GLU A 101 -14.06 14.17 -13.37
N ALA A 102 -13.47 14.16 -12.19
CA ALA A 102 -12.09 14.62 -12.02
C ALA A 102 -11.11 13.72 -12.78
N PHE A 103 -11.30 12.39 -12.70
CA PHE A 103 -10.48 11.46 -13.47
C PHE A 103 -10.61 11.66 -14.97
N GLU A 104 -11.81 11.86 -15.50
CA GLU A 104 -12.02 12.15 -16.91
C GLU A 104 -11.23 13.38 -17.37
N LYS A 105 -11.26 14.47 -16.58
CA LYS A 105 -10.55 15.73 -16.91
C LYS A 105 -9.02 15.62 -16.87
N PHE A 106 -8.50 14.79 -15.99
CA PHE A 106 -7.07 14.69 -15.71
C PHE A 106 -6.44 13.33 -16.10
N SER A 107 -7.20 12.45 -16.76
CA SER A 107 -6.74 11.10 -17.14
C SER A 107 -5.48 11.07 -18.01
N VAL A 108 -5.23 12.12 -18.79
CA VAL A 108 -4.04 12.26 -19.65
C VAL A 108 -2.95 13.12 -19.01
N ALA A 109 -3.18 13.65 -17.80
CA ALA A 109 -2.22 14.54 -17.17
C ALA A 109 -0.95 13.78 -16.75
N ASN A 110 0.20 14.38 -17.05
CA ASN A 110 1.51 13.83 -16.65
C ASN A 110 2.23 14.86 -15.76
N PRO A 111 2.35 14.60 -14.45
CA PRO A 111 2.94 15.54 -13.50
C PRO A 111 4.44 15.81 -13.71
N ILE A 112 5.13 14.99 -14.52
CA ILE A 112 6.52 15.24 -14.92
C ILE A 112 6.63 16.51 -15.81
N HIS A 113 5.52 16.91 -16.45
CA HIS A 113 5.44 18.10 -17.31
C HIS A 113 4.54 19.15 -16.68
N PRO A 114 4.99 19.84 -15.62
CA PRO A 114 4.15 20.80 -14.90
C PRO A 114 3.83 22.08 -15.69
N ASP A 115 4.59 22.37 -16.71
CA ASP A 115 4.37 23.43 -17.69
C ASP A 115 3.17 23.12 -18.61
N VAL A 116 2.98 21.86 -18.95
CA VAL A 116 1.85 21.38 -19.76
C VAL A 116 0.59 21.17 -18.92
N PHE A 117 0.75 20.69 -17.68
CA PHE A 117 -0.33 20.35 -16.77
C PHE A 117 -0.30 21.16 -15.46
N PRO A 118 -0.39 22.50 -15.53
CA PRO A 118 -0.25 23.37 -14.36
C PRO A 118 -1.33 23.15 -13.29
N GLY A 119 -2.52 22.69 -13.68
CA GLY A 119 -3.63 22.41 -12.77
C GLY A 119 -3.31 21.29 -11.79
N VAL A 120 -2.66 20.20 -12.23
CA VAL A 120 -2.25 19.08 -11.38
C VAL A 120 -1.19 19.55 -10.39
N ARG A 121 -0.18 20.28 -10.85
CA ARG A 121 0.84 20.87 -9.98
C ARG A 121 0.25 21.79 -8.91
N LYS A 122 -0.72 22.64 -9.31
CA LYS A 122 -1.41 23.53 -8.37
C LYS A 122 -2.13 22.75 -7.30
N MET A 123 -2.91 21.74 -7.67
CA MET A 123 -3.66 20.91 -6.71
C MET A 123 -2.72 20.21 -5.71
N GLU A 124 -1.62 19.63 -6.17
CA GLU A 124 -0.64 19.00 -5.30
C GLU A 124 -0.04 19.98 -4.29
N ALA A 125 0.42 21.14 -4.76
CA ALA A 125 0.99 22.17 -3.90
C ALA A 125 -0.02 22.69 -2.86
N GLU A 126 -1.27 22.84 -3.23
CA GLU A 126 -2.34 23.30 -2.33
C GLU A 126 -2.70 22.23 -1.29
N ILE A 127 -2.75 20.95 -1.66
CA ILE A 127 -2.96 19.84 -0.71
C ILE A 127 -1.85 19.86 0.35
N VAL A 128 -0.60 19.97 -0.07
CA VAL A 128 0.54 20.05 0.86
C VAL A 128 0.41 21.26 1.77
N ALA A 129 0.09 22.45 1.23
CA ALA A 129 -0.08 23.67 2.02
C ALA A 129 -1.23 23.56 3.02
N MET A 130 -2.37 23.00 2.63
CA MET A 130 -3.52 22.77 3.52
C MET A 130 -3.18 21.81 4.67
N VAL A 131 -2.46 20.73 4.38
CA VAL A 131 -2.03 19.75 5.40
C VAL A 131 -1.02 20.40 6.37
N LEU A 132 -0.04 21.15 5.87
CA LEU A 132 0.90 21.89 6.70
C LEU A 132 0.18 22.86 7.64
N ALA A 133 -0.81 23.61 7.14
CA ALA A 133 -1.61 24.52 7.94
C ALA A 133 -2.44 23.76 8.99
N MET A 134 -3.05 22.62 8.63
CA MET A 134 -3.84 21.79 9.55
C MET A 134 -3.00 21.31 10.75
N PHE A 135 -1.73 21.01 10.54
CA PHE A 135 -0.81 20.54 11.58
C PHE A 135 0.03 21.66 12.21
N ASN A 136 -0.31 22.93 11.98
CA ASN A 136 0.41 24.10 12.53
C ASN A 136 1.92 24.05 12.24
N ALA A 137 2.29 23.67 11.02
CA ALA A 137 3.67 23.59 10.62
C ALA A 137 4.36 24.98 10.70
N PRO A 138 5.64 25.06 11.12
CA PRO A 138 6.36 26.32 11.16
C PRO A 138 6.59 26.91 9.77
N ASN A 139 6.87 28.19 9.69
CA ASN A 139 7.23 28.87 8.45
C ASN A 139 8.43 28.17 7.79
N GLY A 140 8.35 27.95 6.48
CA GLY A 140 9.38 27.24 5.72
C GLY A 140 9.27 25.72 5.75
N ALA A 141 8.26 25.16 6.42
CA ALA A 141 7.97 23.73 6.32
C ALA A 141 7.58 23.35 4.90
N ALA A 142 7.90 22.13 4.50
CA ALA A 142 7.60 21.58 3.19
C ALA A 142 7.05 20.15 3.32
N GLY A 143 6.49 19.65 2.25
CA GLY A 143 5.98 18.29 2.16
C GLY A 143 5.95 17.79 0.73
N VAL A 144 5.64 16.51 0.58
CA VAL A 144 5.44 15.87 -0.72
C VAL A 144 4.24 14.92 -0.62
N THR A 145 3.59 14.67 -1.73
CA THR A 145 2.65 13.55 -1.87
C THR A 145 3.41 12.25 -2.08
N THR A 146 2.84 11.13 -1.66
CA THR A 146 3.41 9.79 -1.79
C THR A 146 2.40 8.84 -2.43
N SER A 147 2.84 7.66 -2.83
CA SER A 147 1.96 6.64 -3.42
C SER A 147 0.99 6.01 -2.42
N GLY A 148 1.20 6.21 -1.12
CA GLY A 148 0.33 5.67 -0.07
C GLY A 148 0.95 5.71 1.31
N GLY A 149 0.20 5.22 2.32
CA GLY A 149 0.59 5.28 3.73
C GLY A 149 1.93 4.61 4.04
N THR A 150 2.22 3.48 3.45
CA THR A 150 3.50 2.76 3.65
C THR A 150 4.69 3.61 3.20
N GLU A 151 4.62 4.21 2.01
CA GLU A 151 5.68 5.10 1.53
C GLU A 151 5.79 6.35 2.42
N SER A 152 4.67 6.92 2.85
CA SER A 152 4.66 8.06 3.77
C SER A 152 5.40 7.75 5.07
N ILE A 153 5.18 6.59 5.67
CA ILE A 153 5.88 6.14 6.88
C ILE A 153 7.38 5.96 6.62
N LEU A 154 7.73 5.31 5.51
CA LEU A 154 9.14 5.12 5.14
C LEU A 154 9.86 6.47 4.92
N MET A 155 9.22 7.41 4.25
CA MET A 155 9.76 8.75 4.01
C MET A 155 9.89 9.55 5.31
N ALA A 156 8.95 9.43 6.25
CA ALA A 156 9.04 10.04 7.58
C ALA A 156 10.22 9.48 8.38
N CYS A 157 10.39 8.15 8.40
CA CYS A 157 11.54 7.50 9.04
C CYS A 157 12.86 7.91 8.40
N LEU A 158 12.92 7.96 7.07
CA LEU A 158 14.09 8.43 6.33
C LEU A 158 14.44 9.87 6.71
N SER A 159 13.45 10.75 6.70
CA SER A 159 13.64 12.17 7.04
C SER A 159 14.15 12.36 8.47
N ALA A 160 13.59 11.62 9.44
CA ALA A 160 14.04 11.64 10.83
C ALA A 160 15.49 11.14 10.97
N ARG A 161 15.83 10.07 10.27
CA ARG A 161 17.21 9.52 10.24
C ARG A 161 18.19 10.51 9.68
N GLU A 162 17.91 11.09 8.50
CA GLU A 162 18.82 12.04 7.86
C GLU A 162 18.96 13.34 8.67
N LYS A 163 17.87 13.81 9.26
CA LYS A 163 17.92 14.95 10.18
C LYS A 163 18.84 14.66 11.37
N ALA A 164 18.70 13.51 12.02
CA ALA A 164 19.56 13.13 13.14
C ALA A 164 21.03 13.00 12.71
N ARG A 165 21.30 12.49 11.51
CA ARG A 165 22.66 12.40 10.96
C ARG A 165 23.27 13.77 10.74
N VAL A 166 22.54 14.70 10.11
CA VAL A 166 23.05 16.03 9.74
C VAL A 166 23.21 16.94 10.97
N GLU A 167 22.18 16.99 11.82
CA GLU A 167 22.14 17.94 12.95
C GLU A 167 22.89 17.46 14.19
N ARG A 168 22.96 16.12 14.39
CA ARG A 168 23.51 15.53 15.62
C ARG A 168 24.63 14.53 15.40
N GLY A 169 25.04 14.24 14.17
CA GLY A 169 26.08 13.27 13.85
C GLY A 169 25.73 11.80 14.15
N VAL A 170 24.45 11.47 14.34
CA VAL A 170 24.01 10.10 14.65
C VAL A 170 24.12 9.24 13.41
N SER A 171 25.01 8.22 13.42
CA SER A 171 25.22 7.30 12.30
C SER A 171 24.36 6.03 12.38
N GLU A 172 24.07 5.58 13.60
CA GLU A 172 23.30 4.36 13.87
C GLU A 172 22.10 4.69 14.78
N PRO A 173 21.01 5.25 14.22
CA PRO A 173 19.83 5.60 15.00
C PRO A 173 19.04 4.35 15.41
N GLU A 174 18.50 4.36 16.60
CA GLU A 174 17.50 3.40 17.05
C GLU A 174 16.09 3.95 16.85
N MET A 175 15.16 3.07 16.47
CA MET A 175 13.74 3.38 16.37
C MET A 175 12.97 2.61 17.43
N SER A 176 12.23 3.33 18.28
CA SER A 176 11.30 2.75 19.24
C SER A 176 9.88 2.84 18.69
N VAL A 177 9.19 1.72 18.65
CA VAL A 177 7.78 1.65 18.27
C VAL A 177 6.97 1.03 19.41
N SER A 178 5.74 1.48 19.59
CA SER A 178 4.83 0.85 20.55
C SER A 178 4.49 -0.56 20.06
N TYR A 179 4.39 -1.51 21.00
CA TYR A 179 3.99 -2.89 20.72
C TYR A 179 2.61 -2.96 20.02
N THR A 180 1.74 -2.01 20.29
CA THR A 180 0.41 -1.90 19.67
C THR A 180 0.43 -1.39 18.24
N SER A 181 1.53 -0.80 17.76
CA SER A 181 1.68 -0.35 16.37
C SER A 181 2.25 -1.43 15.42
N MET A 182 2.55 -2.62 15.91
CA MET A 182 3.03 -3.75 15.08
C MET A 182 1.91 -4.56 14.41
N THR A 183 0.66 -4.11 14.50
CA THR A 183 -0.53 -4.79 13.95
C THR A 183 -1.13 -4.04 12.76
N ILE A 184 -0.27 -3.58 11.84
CA ILE A 184 -0.72 -3.08 10.52
C ILE A 184 -0.14 -3.96 9.44
#